data_5286fb31373ff3ada9a266a3af017503
#
_entry.id   5286fb31373ff3ada9a266a3af017503
#
_cell.length_a   1.000
_cell.length_b   1.000
_cell.length_c   1.000
_cell.angle_alpha   90.00
_cell.angle_beta   90.00
_cell.angle_gamma   90.00
#
_symmetry.space_group_name_H-M   'P 1'
#
loop_
_entity.id
_entity.type
_entity.pdbx_description
1 polymer ?
#
loop_
_entity_poly.entity_id
_entity_poly.type
_entity_poly.pdbx_seq_one_letter_code
_entity_poly.pdbx_strand_id
1 'polypeptide(L)'
;MKSEGRGGFRDLRVWQRAKILAVAIYKVTEEGKLAKDFGLRDQMQRAAVSVCSNIAEGDERGSDRDSVRFFYIAKGSLAELITQLEIARDKK
;
A
#
# COMPACT_ATOMS: atom_id res chain seq x y z
N MET A 1 -4.14 -1.90 19.21
CA MET A 1 -3.67 -3.05 18.40
C MET A 1 -2.22 -2.92 17.99
N LYS A 2 -1.39 -2.62 18.95
CA LYS A 2 0.03 -2.53 18.67
C LYS A 2 0.65 -3.91 18.66
N SER A 3 1.46 -4.21 17.67
CA SER A 3 2.20 -5.47 17.68
C SER A 3 3.24 -5.43 18.79
N GLU A 4 3.42 -6.58 19.42
CA GLU A 4 4.33 -6.72 20.56
C GLU A 4 5.49 -7.58 20.14
N GLY A 5 6.37 -7.13 19.44
CA GLY A 5 7.53 -7.87 19.02
C GLY A 5 8.71 -6.95 18.93
N ARG A 6 9.86 -7.51 18.67
CA ARG A 6 11.08 -6.74 18.58
C ARG A 6 11.09 -5.78 17.41
N GLY A 7 10.39 -6.13 16.33
CA GLY A 7 10.33 -5.31 15.13
C GLY A 7 9.10 -4.43 15.04
N GLY A 8 8.18 -4.49 16.01
CA GLY A 8 6.93 -3.76 15.96
C GLY A 8 6.12 -4.14 14.72
N PHE A 9 5.68 -3.15 13.94
CA PHE A 9 4.91 -3.42 12.74
C PHE A 9 5.65 -4.31 11.72
N ARG A 10 6.96 -4.32 11.78
CA ARG A 10 7.77 -5.13 10.85
C ARG A 10 7.53 -6.63 11.02
N ASP A 11 7.02 -7.05 12.17
CA ASP A 11 6.69 -8.44 12.43
C ASP A 11 5.29 -8.82 11.92
N LEU A 12 4.47 -7.84 11.52
CA LEU A 12 3.14 -8.11 10.99
C LEU A 12 3.23 -8.65 9.57
N ARG A 13 2.61 -9.81 9.33
CA ARG A 13 2.57 -10.41 7.99
C ARG A 13 1.92 -9.49 6.97
N VAL A 14 0.84 -8.83 7.35
CA VAL A 14 0.12 -7.93 6.44
C VAL A 14 1.02 -6.78 6.01
N TRP A 15 1.84 -6.24 6.91
CA TRP A 15 2.78 -5.19 6.56
C TRP A 15 3.87 -5.71 5.61
N GLN A 16 4.39 -6.89 5.90
CA GLN A 16 5.43 -7.50 5.07
C GLN A 16 4.94 -7.72 3.64
N ARG A 17 3.71 -8.21 3.49
CA ARG A 17 3.09 -8.41 2.18
C ARG A 17 2.79 -7.10 1.47
N ALA A 18 2.35 -6.10 2.21
CA ALA A 18 2.11 -4.77 1.65
C ALA A 18 3.40 -4.14 1.13
N LYS A 19 4.50 -4.35 1.84
CA LYS A 19 5.81 -3.86 1.40
C LYS A 19 6.25 -4.55 0.12
N ILE A 20 6.08 -5.87 0.04
CA ILE A 20 6.40 -6.64 -1.17
C ILE A 20 5.56 -6.11 -2.34
N LEU A 21 4.28 -5.88 -2.12
CA LEU A 21 3.40 -5.32 -3.13
C LEU A 21 3.89 -3.95 -3.61
N ALA A 22 4.26 -3.08 -2.69
CA ALA A 22 4.73 -1.75 -3.05
C ALA A 22 5.99 -1.81 -3.93
N VAL A 23 6.93 -2.67 -3.57
CA VAL A 23 8.15 -2.87 -4.36
C VAL A 23 7.79 -3.40 -5.76
N ALA A 24 6.86 -4.36 -5.83
CA ALA A 24 6.42 -4.91 -7.11
C ALA A 24 5.76 -3.83 -8.00
N ILE A 25 4.96 -2.95 -7.40
CA ILE A 25 4.32 -1.85 -8.13
C ILE A 25 5.38 -0.89 -8.69
N TYR A 26 6.40 -0.56 -7.90
CA TYR A 26 7.48 0.28 -8.41
C TYR A 26 8.17 -0.36 -9.61
N LYS A 27 8.44 -1.66 -9.54
CA LYS A 27 9.09 -2.38 -10.64
C LYS A 27 8.26 -2.36 -11.91
N VAL A 28 6.98 -2.70 -11.80
CA VAL A 28 6.12 -2.79 -12.99
C VAL A 28 5.81 -1.42 -13.58
N THR A 29 5.73 -0.38 -12.74
CA THR A 29 5.42 0.97 -13.22
C THR A 29 6.63 1.70 -13.79
N GLU A 30 7.82 1.16 -13.61
CA GLU A 30 9.05 1.73 -14.19
C GLU A 30 9.38 1.13 -15.56
N GLU A 31 8.52 0.27 -16.08
CA GLU A 31 8.75 -0.44 -17.34
C GLU A 31 7.62 -0.19 -18.33
N GLY A 32 7.96 -0.28 -19.61
CA GLY A 32 7.00 -0.26 -20.71
C GLY A 32 6.17 1.00 -20.76
N LYS A 33 4.90 0.83 -21.12
CA LYS A 33 3.98 1.95 -21.31
C LYS A 33 3.65 2.66 -20.00
N LEU A 34 3.62 1.93 -18.88
CA LEU A 34 3.34 2.53 -17.59
C LEU A 34 4.39 3.54 -17.17
N ALA A 35 5.66 3.29 -17.51
CA ALA A 35 6.73 4.21 -17.19
C ALA A 35 6.51 5.59 -17.82
N LYS A 36 5.80 5.64 -18.93
CA LYS A 36 5.53 6.88 -19.67
C LYS A 36 4.17 7.49 -19.35
N ASP A 37 3.31 6.76 -18.68
CA ASP A 37 2.01 7.26 -18.22
C ASP A 37 2.21 7.83 -16.82
N PHE A 38 2.74 9.04 -16.74
CA PHE A 38 3.19 9.64 -15.50
C PHE A 38 2.08 9.76 -14.46
N GLY A 39 0.88 10.14 -14.88
CA GLY A 39 -0.25 10.30 -13.98
C GLY A 39 -0.65 8.99 -13.32
N LEU A 40 -0.87 7.96 -14.13
CA LEU A 40 -1.28 6.66 -13.62
C LEU A 40 -0.16 6.01 -12.81
N ARG A 41 1.06 6.07 -13.32
CA ARG A 41 2.24 5.55 -12.61
C ARG A 41 2.35 6.14 -11.22
N ASP A 42 2.28 7.46 -11.10
CA ASP A 42 2.47 8.14 -9.82
C ASP A 42 1.34 7.80 -8.85
N GLN A 43 0.11 7.71 -9.33
CA GLN A 43 -1.02 7.32 -8.50
C GLN A 43 -0.89 5.89 -7.99
N MET A 44 -0.45 4.97 -8.83
CA MET A 44 -0.23 3.58 -8.43
C MET A 44 0.85 3.47 -7.37
N GLN A 45 1.95 4.17 -7.55
CA GLN A 45 3.04 4.17 -6.58
C GLN A 45 2.58 4.74 -5.24
N ARG A 46 1.84 5.85 -5.26
CA ARG A 46 1.32 6.46 -4.04
C ARG A 46 0.34 5.54 -3.31
N ALA A 47 -0.57 4.92 -4.04
CA ALA A 47 -1.55 4.02 -3.44
C ALA A 47 -0.84 2.83 -2.79
N ALA A 48 0.13 2.24 -3.47
CA ALA A 48 0.87 1.09 -2.93
C ALA A 48 1.63 1.44 -1.65
N VAL A 49 2.31 2.58 -1.63
CA VAL A 49 3.02 3.05 -0.44
C VAL A 49 2.03 3.34 0.69
N SER A 50 0.87 3.93 0.36
CA SER A 50 -0.15 4.27 1.34
C SER A 50 -0.70 3.03 2.06
N VAL A 51 -0.86 1.90 1.36
CA VAL A 51 -1.28 0.64 2.00
C VAL A 51 -0.30 0.28 3.11
N CYS A 52 0.97 0.22 2.78
CA CYS A 52 2.03 -0.18 3.70
C CYS A 52 2.19 0.80 4.86
N SER A 53 2.22 2.10 4.54
CA SER A 53 2.44 3.15 5.54
C SER A 53 1.30 3.21 6.55
N ASN A 54 0.06 3.04 6.10
CA ASN A 54 -1.09 3.12 7.01
C ASN A 54 -1.21 1.88 7.89
N ILE A 55 -0.77 0.73 7.43
CA ILE A 55 -0.67 -0.45 8.29
C ILE A 55 0.33 -0.18 9.42
N ALA A 56 1.49 0.36 9.10
CA ALA A 56 2.51 0.69 10.09
C ALA A 56 1.99 1.74 11.08
N GLU A 57 1.36 2.80 10.57
CA GLU A 57 0.79 3.85 11.40
C GLU A 57 -0.25 3.30 12.35
N GLY A 58 -1.15 2.43 11.85
CA GLY A 58 -2.18 1.82 12.68
C GLY A 58 -1.61 0.98 13.80
N ASP A 59 -0.56 0.21 13.52
CA ASP A 59 0.08 -0.60 14.54
C ASP A 59 0.73 0.23 15.64
N GLU A 60 1.20 1.43 15.31
CA GLU A 60 1.88 2.31 16.25
C GLU A 60 0.94 3.16 17.10
N ARG A 61 -0.37 3.15 16.82
CA ARG A 61 -1.31 3.96 17.58
C ARG A 61 -1.55 3.41 18.98
N GLY A 62 -1.84 4.30 19.93
CA GLY A 62 -2.02 3.95 21.33
C GLY A 62 -3.39 3.38 21.66
N SER A 63 -4.35 3.44 20.76
CA SER A 63 -5.70 2.91 20.99
C SER A 63 -6.18 2.11 19.80
N ASP A 64 -7.07 1.13 20.06
CA ASP A 64 -7.66 0.31 19.01
C ASP A 64 -8.49 1.14 18.04
N ARG A 65 -9.15 2.16 18.55
CA ARG A 65 -9.97 3.05 17.73
C ARG A 65 -9.14 3.73 16.65
N ASP A 66 -8.00 4.28 17.03
CA ASP A 66 -7.11 4.94 16.08
C ASP A 66 -6.47 3.93 15.14
N SER A 67 -6.08 2.76 15.64
CA SER A 67 -5.51 1.69 14.82
C SER A 67 -6.46 1.28 13.70
N VAL A 68 -7.73 1.06 14.05
CA VAL A 68 -8.76 0.66 13.09
C VAL A 68 -8.92 1.72 11.99
N ARG A 69 -8.90 2.99 12.35
CA ARG A 69 -9.01 4.08 11.38
C ARG A 69 -7.92 4.00 10.32
N PHE A 70 -6.67 3.79 10.74
CA PHE A 70 -5.56 3.68 9.80
C PHE A 70 -5.63 2.43 8.94
N PHE A 71 -6.12 1.32 9.50
CA PHE A 71 -6.31 0.10 8.73
C PHE A 71 -7.41 0.28 7.66
N TYR A 72 -8.46 1.05 7.96
CA TYR A 72 -9.46 1.38 6.95
C TYR A 72 -8.90 2.26 5.84
N ILE A 73 -8.01 3.19 6.17
CA ILE A 73 -7.32 4.00 5.15
C ILE A 73 -6.47 3.09 4.25
N ALA A 74 -5.75 2.15 4.85
CA ALA A 74 -4.95 1.19 4.08
C ALA A 74 -5.83 0.37 3.14
N LYS A 75 -6.99 -0.09 3.62
CA LYS A 75 -7.95 -0.85 2.81
C LYS A 75 -8.44 -0.02 1.62
N GLY A 76 -8.75 1.25 1.85
CA GLY A 76 -9.16 2.16 0.78
C GLY A 76 -8.06 2.36 -0.25
N SER A 77 -6.83 2.51 0.19
CA SER A 77 -5.68 2.65 -0.70
C SER A 77 -5.47 1.39 -1.55
N LEU A 78 -5.70 0.22 -0.96
CA LEU A 78 -5.63 -1.04 -1.70
C LEU A 78 -6.71 -1.11 -2.78
N ALA A 79 -7.93 -0.69 -2.46
CA ALA A 79 -9.02 -0.64 -3.45
C ALA A 79 -8.68 0.30 -4.60
N GLU A 80 -8.08 1.45 -4.30
CA GLU A 80 -7.60 2.37 -5.33
C GLU A 80 -6.56 1.70 -6.23
N LEU A 81 -5.60 1.02 -5.63
CA LEU A 81 -4.54 0.35 -6.39
C LEU A 81 -5.11 -0.73 -7.30
N ILE A 82 -6.05 -1.53 -6.80
CA ILE A 82 -6.70 -2.57 -7.60
C ILE A 82 -7.40 -1.93 -8.80
N THR A 83 -8.13 -0.84 -8.57
CA THR A 83 -8.81 -0.10 -9.63
C THR A 83 -7.81 0.41 -10.67
N GLN A 84 -6.70 0.98 -10.23
CA GLN A 84 -5.67 1.50 -11.12
C GLN A 84 -5.01 0.40 -11.95
N LEU A 85 -4.79 -0.76 -11.35
CA LEU A 85 -4.24 -1.92 -12.06
C LEU A 85 -5.21 -2.39 -13.15
N GLU A 86 -6.50 -2.42 -12.87
CA GLU A 86 -7.51 -2.78 -13.86
C GLU A 86 -7.57 -1.76 -14.99
N ILE A 87 -7.48 -0.49 -14.67
CA ILE A 87 -7.41 0.57 -15.68
C ILE A 87 -6.17 0.37 -16.56
N ALA A 88 -5.02 0.12 -15.94
CA ALA A 88 -3.77 -0.10 -16.68
C ALA A 88 -3.88 -1.30 -17.63
N ARG A 89 -4.53 -2.38 -17.16
CA ARG A 89 -4.75 -3.57 -17.99
C ARG A 89 -5.66 -3.28 -19.16
N ASP A 90 -6.75 -2.55 -18.92
CA ASP A 90 -7.83 -2.42 -19.90
C ASP A 90 -7.59 -1.30 -20.92
N LYS A 91 -6.78 -0.32 -20.58
CA LYS A 91 -6.55 0.82 -21.49
C LYS A 91 -5.60 0.52 -22.64
N LYS A 92 -4.84 -0.50 -22.56
CA LYS A 92 -3.80 -0.89 -23.54
C LYS A 92 -3.60 0.05 -24.72
#